data_949f24b293134c62261fc8281cc8447f
#
_entry.id   949f24b293134c62261fc8281cc8447f
#
_cell.length_a   1.000
_cell.length_b   1.000
_cell.length_c   1.000
_cell.angle_alpha   90.00
_cell.angle_beta   90.00
_cell.angle_gamma   90.00
#
_symmetry.space_group_name_H-M   'P 1'
#
loop_
_entity.id
_entity.type
_entity.pdbx_description
1 polymer ?
#
loop_
_entity_poly.entity_id
_entity_poly.type
_entity_poly.pdbx_seq_one_letter_code
_entity_poly.pdbx_strand_id
1 'polypeptide(L)'
;STLLTACNNTPSHAESTSPVAEWDPATLILMHTPGAELFNGAINPLAALFEYYFDVDSAAIEHQNYIAMLEANGIDVITVREVLQQAPLDALREYVSRILQYESHVAEGLNNPATSDTYRMETIAQMSRNDLINCILLQPTVRLTHTDINTGVEAQYMQSPLFNLYFTRDQSISTPKGQIICNMNSAQRSKETDLIAFCYEQIGIEPMLRIKGEGRLEGGDYIPAGTRAFIGCGMRTNMEGIRQIMQADAFGHDTIVVVKDRKWWQMQMHLDTYFNIIDKDLCTLVESRYLAKEGEPEWVTVDLYTREPGEKEYSLTQKDISFIDFLRHRGFT
;
A
#
# COMPACT_ATOMS: atom_id res chain seq x y z
N SER A 1 35.37 -9.49 31.99
CA SER A 1 35.67 -8.53 30.95
C SER A 1 35.62 -9.24 29.60
N THR A 2 34.45 -9.32 29.00
CA THR A 2 34.30 -9.85 27.65
C THR A 2 33.50 -8.82 26.87
N LEU A 3 34.18 -8.09 25.99
CA LEU A 3 33.64 -7.17 25.04
C LEU A 3 32.75 -7.93 24.03
N LEU A 4 31.46 -7.71 24.11
CA LEU A 4 30.56 -8.04 23.01
C LEU A 4 30.74 -7.00 21.88
N THR A 5 31.50 -7.42 20.87
CA THR A 5 31.53 -6.71 19.57
C THR A 5 30.16 -6.88 18.93
N ALA A 6 29.38 -5.84 18.90
CA ALA A 6 28.17 -5.78 18.07
C ALA A 6 28.61 -5.94 16.61
N CYS A 7 28.27 -7.08 16.01
CA CYS A 7 28.35 -7.24 14.56
C CYS A 7 27.29 -6.32 13.95
N ASN A 8 27.73 -5.18 13.42
CA ASN A 8 27.00 -4.43 12.42
C ASN A 8 26.98 -5.26 11.13
N ASN A 9 26.13 -6.25 11.05
CA ASN A 9 25.70 -6.84 9.79
C ASN A 9 24.47 -6.05 9.31
N THR A 10 24.71 -4.87 8.77
CA THR A 10 23.82 -4.36 7.74
C THR A 10 24.00 -5.32 6.57
N PRO A 11 22.94 -5.98 6.06
CA PRO A 11 23.06 -6.75 4.84
C PRO A 11 23.59 -5.81 3.78
N SER A 12 24.71 -6.15 3.13
CA SER A 12 25.10 -5.49 1.89
C SER A 12 23.96 -5.76 0.92
N HIS A 13 23.12 -4.75 0.67
CA HIS A 13 22.13 -4.82 -0.37
C HIS A 13 22.88 -5.09 -1.68
N ALA A 14 22.91 -6.35 -2.12
CA ALA A 14 23.12 -6.67 -3.50
C ALA A 14 22.17 -5.77 -4.29
N GLU A 15 22.62 -5.19 -5.39
CA GLU A 15 21.79 -4.34 -6.25
C GLU A 15 20.44 -5.03 -6.43
N SER A 16 19.42 -4.52 -5.78
CA SER A 16 18.07 -5.05 -5.87
C SER A 16 17.61 -4.78 -7.28
N THR A 17 17.67 -5.79 -8.13
CA THR A 17 17.08 -5.72 -9.47
C THR A 17 15.57 -5.68 -9.27
N SER A 18 14.98 -4.53 -9.57
CA SER A 18 13.52 -4.39 -9.56
C SER A 18 12.90 -5.40 -10.54
N PRO A 19 11.77 -6.04 -10.20
CA PRO A 19 11.17 -7.08 -11.03
C PRO A 19 10.74 -6.51 -12.39
N VAL A 20 11.03 -7.26 -13.45
CA VAL A 20 10.59 -6.96 -14.81
C VAL A 20 9.30 -7.70 -15.13
N ALA A 21 9.05 -8.80 -14.44
CA ALA A 21 7.87 -9.64 -14.60
C ALA A 21 7.37 -10.16 -13.25
N GLU A 22 6.08 -10.49 -13.18
CA GLU A 22 5.43 -11.07 -11.99
C GLU A 22 6.04 -12.43 -11.61
N TRP A 23 6.57 -13.18 -12.56
CA TRP A 23 7.24 -14.48 -12.33
C TRP A 23 8.72 -14.36 -11.96
N ASP A 24 9.28 -13.16 -11.88
CA ASP A 24 10.67 -12.98 -11.45
C ASP A 24 10.80 -13.34 -9.96
N PRO A 25 11.87 -14.02 -9.53
CA PRO A 25 12.07 -14.34 -8.13
C PRO A 25 12.16 -13.08 -7.28
N ALA A 26 11.29 -12.95 -6.27
CA ALA A 26 11.43 -11.93 -5.26
C ALA A 26 12.63 -12.24 -4.36
N THR A 27 13.42 -11.20 -4.00
CA THR A 27 14.54 -11.32 -3.07
C THR A 27 14.22 -10.76 -1.69
N LEU A 28 13.42 -9.69 -1.65
CA LEU A 28 12.97 -9.04 -0.41
C LEU A 28 11.51 -8.62 -0.55
N ILE A 29 10.71 -8.92 0.46
CA ILE A 29 9.30 -8.50 0.53
C ILE A 29 9.07 -7.72 1.83
N LEU A 30 8.48 -6.53 1.72
CA LEU A 30 7.93 -5.80 2.86
C LEU A 30 6.50 -6.27 3.13
N MET A 31 6.26 -6.75 4.35
CA MET A 31 4.95 -7.25 4.78
C MET A 31 4.50 -6.57 6.08
N HIS A 32 3.25 -6.78 6.48
CA HIS A 32 2.75 -6.34 7.77
C HIS A 32 1.92 -7.44 8.41
N THR A 33 2.42 -7.99 9.52
CA THR A 33 1.66 -8.97 10.29
C THR A 33 0.51 -8.28 11.02
N PRO A 34 -0.74 -8.79 10.89
CA PRO A 34 -1.90 -8.28 11.60
C PRO A 34 -1.66 -8.11 13.11
N GLY A 35 -2.11 -7.00 13.66
CA GLY A 35 -1.97 -6.66 15.06
C GLY A 35 -3.22 -6.01 15.65
N ALA A 36 -3.06 -5.20 16.70
CA ALA A 36 -4.17 -4.54 17.39
C ALA A 36 -5.00 -3.62 16.48
N GLU A 37 -4.41 -3.06 15.43
CA GLU A 37 -5.08 -2.25 14.43
C GLU A 37 -6.14 -3.05 13.66
N LEU A 38 -5.90 -4.32 13.38
CA LEU A 38 -6.83 -5.20 12.67
C LEU A 38 -8.11 -5.48 13.46
N PHE A 39 -8.02 -5.55 14.80
CA PHE A 39 -9.19 -5.77 15.66
C PHE A 39 -10.30 -4.76 15.41
N ASN A 40 -9.94 -3.50 15.17
CA ASN A 40 -10.94 -2.46 14.86
C ASN A 40 -11.70 -2.74 13.55
N GLY A 41 -11.03 -3.33 12.55
CA GLY A 41 -11.68 -3.79 11.32
C GLY A 41 -12.60 -5.00 11.56
N ALA A 42 -12.21 -5.92 12.43
CA ALA A 42 -12.99 -7.11 12.75
C ALA A 42 -14.31 -6.79 13.52
N ILE A 43 -14.39 -5.64 14.20
CA ILE A 43 -15.63 -5.22 14.90
C ILE A 43 -16.77 -4.94 13.90
N ASN A 44 -16.47 -4.37 12.73
CA ASN A 44 -17.44 -4.18 11.66
C ASN A 44 -16.79 -4.56 10.31
N PRO A 45 -16.75 -5.85 9.99
CA PRO A 45 -16.01 -6.35 8.84
C PRO A 45 -16.39 -5.69 7.52
N LEU A 46 -17.69 -5.57 7.23
CA LEU A 46 -18.14 -5.00 5.95
C LEU A 46 -17.70 -3.55 5.76
N ALA A 47 -17.74 -2.72 6.82
CA ALA A 47 -17.24 -1.35 6.75
C ALA A 47 -15.71 -1.28 6.58
N ALA A 48 -15.01 -2.31 7.04
CA ALA A 48 -13.57 -2.47 6.93
C ALA A 48 -13.12 -3.17 5.64
N LEU A 49 -14.05 -3.43 4.70
CA LEU A 49 -13.82 -4.13 3.43
C LEU A 49 -13.50 -5.63 3.59
N PHE A 50 -13.96 -6.25 4.68
CA PHE A 50 -13.93 -7.70 4.88
C PHE A 50 -15.33 -8.31 4.68
N GLU A 51 -15.40 -9.55 4.27
CA GLU A 51 -16.69 -10.22 4.00
C GLU A 51 -17.47 -10.60 5.27
N TYR A 52 -16.73 -11.03 6.31
CA TYR A 52 -17.31 -11.52 7.57
C TYR A 52 -16.31 -11.38 8.73
N TYR A 53 -16.80 -11.64 9.94
CA TYR A 53 -15.97 -11.68 11.13
C TYR A 53 -14.92 -12.80 11.04
N PHE A 54 -13.73 -12.52 11.51
CA PHE A 54 -12.65 -13.48 11.67
C PHE A 54 -11.89 -13.22 12.97
N ASP A 55 -11.25 -14.27 13.47
CA ASP A 55 -10.41 -14.19 14.67
C ASP A 55 -9.05 -13.58 14.33
N VAL A 56 -8.71 -12.48 15.00
CA VAL A 56 -7.49 -11.69 14.70
C VAL A 56 -6.22 -12.45 15.05
N ASP A 57 -6.23 -13.25 16.14
CA ASP A 57 -5.05 -14.03 16.54
C ASP A 57 -4.80 -15.16 15.53
N SER A 58 -5.87 -15.82 15.08
CA SER A 58 -5.77 -16.83 14.01
C SER A 58 -5.23 -16.23 12.71
N ALA A 59 -5.72 -15.05 12.31
CA ALA A 59 -5.21 -14.35 11.13
C ALA A 59 -3.71 -13.99 11.26
N ALA A 60 -3.27 -13.58 12.45
CA ALA A 60 -1.86 -13.30 12.70
C ALA A 60 -0.99 -14.56 12.59
N ILE A 61 -1.47 -15.71 13.11
CA ILE A 61 -0.77 -17.00 13.02
C ILE A 61 -0.66 -17.46 11.55
N GLU A 62 -1.76 -17.38 10.79
CA GLU A 62 -1.76 -17.73 9.36
C GLU A 62 -0.78 -16.86 8.57
N HIS A 63 -0.75 -15.56 8.85
CA HIS A 63 0.17 -14.65 8.21
C HIS A 63 1.64 -14.94 8.58
N GLN A 64 1.94 -15.29 9.82
CA GLN A 64 3.28 -15.72 10.25
C GLN A 64 3.70 -17.02 9.55
N ASN A 65 2.80 -17.98 9.38
CA ASN A 65 3.05 -19.20 8.62
C ASN A 65 3.35 -18.88 7.13
N TYR A 66 2.67 -17.90 6.58
CA TYR A 66 2.95 -17.43 5.21
C TYR A 66 4.36 -16.81 5.10
N ILE A 67 4.74 -15.95 6.04
CA ILE A 67 6.12 -15.42 6.12
C ILE A 67 7.14 -16.55 6.19
N ALA A 68 6.96 -17.50 7.11
CA ALA A 68 7.88 -18.63 7.27
C ALA A 68 8.01 -19.47 5.99
N MET A 69 6.93 -19.61 5.22
CA MET A 69 6.96 -20.29 3.93
C MET A 69 7.78 -19.50 2.88
N LEU A 70 7.67 -18.18 2.83
CA LEU A 70 8.48 -17.34 1.93
C LEU A 70 9.96 -17.45 2.27
N GLU A 71 10.31 -17.33 3.56
CA GLU A 71 11.68 -17.44 4.05
C GLU A 71 12.29 -18.84 3.78
N ALA A 72 11.50 -19.90 3.96
CA ALA A 72 11.91 -21.28 3.63
C ALA A 72 12.21 -21.46 2.14
N ASN A 73 11.67 -20.60 1.28
CA ASN A 73 11.95 -20.56 -0.16
C ASN A 73 13.03 -19.54 -0.55
N GLY A 74 13.77 -19.00 0.44
CA GLY A 74 14.91 -18.12 0.20
C GLY A 74 14.56 -16.66 -0.10
N ILE A 75 13.36 -16.24 0.27
CA ILE A 75 12.90 -14.85 0.14
C ILE A 75 13.08 -14.16 1.49
N ASP A 76 13.83 -13.07 1.53
CA ASP A 76 13.93 -12.25 2.74
C ASP A 76 12.62 -11.49 2.96
N VAL A 77 12.11 -11.55 4.19
CA VAL A 77 10.92 -10.81 4.59
C VAL A 77 11.27 -9.82 5.67
N ILE A 78 10.82 -8.59 5.53
CA ILE A 78 10.86 -7.57 6.57
C ILE A 78 9.44 -7.07 6.82
N THR A 79 9.06 -6.93 8.08
CA THR A 79 7.73 -6.42 8.42
C THR A 79 7.76 -4.92 8.72
N VAL A 80 6.65 -4.23 8.44
CA VAL A 80 6.46 -2.82 8.83
C VAL A 80 6.78 -2.64 10.32
N ARG A 81 6.36 -3.56 11.18
CA ARG A 81 6.62 -3.47 12.62
C ARG A 81 8.11 -3.57 12.93
N GLU A 82 8.86 -4.43 12.26
CA GLU A 82 10.32 -4.54 12.42
C GLU A 82 11.03 -3.27 11.95
N VAL A 83 10.62 -2.70 10.82
CA VAL A 83 11.14 -1.41 10.35
C VAL A 83 10.91 -0.33 11.40
N LEU A 84 9.69 -0.22 11.95
CA LEU A 84 9.37 0.74 13.02
C LEU A 84 10.16 0.47 14.31
N GLN A 85 10.41 -0.79 14.65
CA GLN A 85 11.24 -1.15 15.81
C GLN A 85 12.71 -0.77 15.64
N GLN A 86 13.22 -0.72 14.42
CA GLN A 86 14.61 -0.37 14.11
C GLN A 86 14.79 1.12 13.79
N ALA A 87 13.75 1.83 13.39
CA ALA A 87 13.80 3.23 13.02
C ALA A 87 14.34 4.12 14.16
N PRO A 88 15.06 5.21 13.85
CA PRO A 88 15.48 6.18 14.85
C PRO A 88 14.28 6.72 15.65
N LEU A 89 14.45 6.86 16.98
CA LEU A 89 13.37 7.30 17.87
C LEU A 89 12.83 8.69 17.48
N ASP A 90 13.72 9.57 17.05
CA ASP A 90 13.34 10.93 16.63
C ASP A 90 12.55 10.93 15.32
N ALA A 91 12.85 10.00 14.38
CA ALA A 91 12.05 9.84 13.18
C ALA A 91 10.62 9.35 13.50
N LEU A 92 10.46 8.44 14.46
CA LEU A 92 9.15 8.01 14.94
C LEU A 92 8.38 9.16 15.62
N ARG A 93 9.06 9.96 16.46
CA ARG A 93 8.46 11.14 17.11
C ARG A 93 8.00 12.18 16.09
N GLU A 94 8.83 12.44 15.09
CA GLU A 94 8.47 13.33 13.99
C GLU A 94 7.26 12.80 13.22
N TYR A 95 7.21 11.50 12.90
CA TYR A 95 6.06 10.89 12.24
C TYR A 95 4.79 11.04 13.09
N VAL A 96 4.86 10.68 14.38
CA VAL A 96 3.73 10.80 15.33
C VAL A 96 3.28 12.24 15.51
N SER A 97 4.19 13.22 15.50
CA SER A 97 3.82 14.63 15.63
C SER A 97 2.92 15.14 14.51
N ARG A 98 2.98 14.51 13.32
CA ARG A 98 2.14 14.84 12.17
C ARG A 98 0.76 14.17 12.22
N ILE A 99 0.64 13.04 12.93
CA ILE A 99 -0.59 12.21 12.88
C ILE A 99 -1.41 12.26 14.16
N LEU A 100 -0.78 12.34 15.34
CA LEU A 100 -1.49 12.47 16.62
C LEU A 100 -2.10 13.87 16.73
N GLN A 101 -3.41 13.94 16.88
CA GLN A 101 -4.12 15.21 16.94
C GLN A 101 -4.83 15.38 18.27
N TYR A 102 -4.79 16.62 18.80
CA TYR A 102 -5.63 17.07 19.89
C TYR A 102 -6.68 18.04 19.32
N GLU A 103 -7.95 17.60 19.32
CA GLU A 103 -9.09 18.44 18.94
C GLU A 103 -9.67 19.08 20.19
N SER A 104 -9.43 20.39 20.39
CA SER A 104 -9.96 21.12 21.53
C SER A 104 -11.34 21.69 21.20
N HIS A 105 -12.33 21.34 22.01
CA HIS A 105 -13.66 21.93 22.06
C HIS A 105 -13.85 22.79 23.34
N VAL A 106 -12.76 23.33 23.83
CA VAL A 106 -12.74 24.23 24.98
C VAL A 106 -13.03 25.63 24.48
N ALA A 107 -13.98 26.36 25.14
CA ALA A 107 -14.35 27.71 24.75
C ALA A 107 -13.15 28.65 24.85
N GLU A 108 -13.12 29.70 24.01
CA GLU A 108 -12.12 30.74 24.06
C GLU A 108 -12.09 31.39 25.48
N GLY A 109 -10.88 31.51 26.03
CA GLY A 109 -10.67 32.07 27.36
C GLY A 109 -10.53 31.05 28.50
N LEU A 110 -10.82 29.76 28.26
CA LEU A 110 -10.53 28.68 29.18
C LEU A 110 -9.21 28.00 28.77
N ASN A 111 -8.10 28.58 29.18
CA ASN A 111 -6.77 28.06 28.87
C ASN A 111 -6.44 26.87 29.79
N ASN A 112 -6.53 25.65 29.26
CA ASN A 112 -5.99 24.47 29.93
C ASN A 112 -4.72 24.02 29.21
N PRO A 113 -3.57 23.90 29.91
CA PRO A 113 -2.32 23.47 29.30
C PRO A 113 -2.44 22.15 28.53
N ALA A 114 -3.26 21.19 29.00
CA ALA A 114 -3.46 19.91 28.40
C ALA A 114 -4.10 19.97 26.99
N THR A 115 -4.67 21.11 26.58
CA THR A 115 -5.24 21.32 25.24
C THR A 115 -4.24 21.91 24.24
N SER A 116 -3.04 22.29 24.72
CA SER A 116 -2.04 22.97 23.91
C SER A 116 -1.23 22.04 23.03
N ASP A 117 -0.75 22.55 21.89
CA ASP A 117 0.20 21.84 21.04
C ASP A 117 1.54 21.58 21.75
N THR A 118 1.95 22.50 22.64
CA THR A 118 3.15 22.31 23.48
C THR A 118 3.03 21.06 24.33
N TYR A 119 1.91 20.89 25.04
CA TYR A 119 1.67 19.69 25.86
C TYR A 119 1.62 18.40 25.02
N ARG A 120 1.01 18.46 23.84
CA ARG A 120 1.00 17.35 22.89
C ARG A 120 2.43 16.95 22.50
N MET A 121 3.28 17.91 22.14
CA MET A 121 4.67 17.66 21.75
C MET A 121 5.53 17.14 22.93
N GLU A 122 5.33 17.68 24.14
CA GLU A 122 5.98 17.16 25.37
C GLU A 122 5.55 15.72 25.66
N THR A 123 4.29 15.38 25.46
CA THR A 123 3.77 14.03 25.61
C THR A 123 4.43 13.07 24.60
N ILE A 124 4.49 13.45 23.33
CA ILE A 124 5.17 12.66 22.27
C ILE A 124 6.65 12.45 22.61
N ALA A 125 7.33 13.48 23.14
CA ALA A 125 8.75 13.37 23.50
C ALA A 125 9.01 12.34 24.61
N GLN A 126 8.04 12.07 25.48
CA GLN A 126 8.12 11.11 26.57
C GLN A 126 7.65 9.71 26.18
N MET A 127 6.99 9.53 25.02
CA MET A 127 6.48 8.22 24.58
C MET A 127 7.61 7.21 24.39
N SER A 128 7.35 6.00 24.82
CA SER A 128 8.20 4.85 24.48
C SER A 128 8.10 4.52 23.00
N ARG A 129 9.06 3.75 22.48
CA ARG A 129 9.01 3.26 21.09
C ARG A 129 7.71 2.52 20.79
N ASN A 130 7.25 1.67 21.69
CA ASN A 130 6.01 0.92 21.49
C ASN A 130 4.78 1.84 21.46
N ASP A 131 4.74 2.89 22.29
CA ASP A 131 3.64 3.85 22.24
C ASP A 131 3.62 4.62 20.92
N LEU A 132 4.78 5.04 20.43
CA LEU A 132 4.89 5.69 19.12
C LEU A 132 4.42 4.77 17.99
N ILE A 133 4.82 3.48 18.00
CA ILE A 133 4.36 2.49 17.01
C ILE A 133 2.84 2.28 17.11
N ASN A 134 2.29 2.21 18.32
CA ASN A 134 0.83 2.13 18.50
C ASN A 134 0.12 3.36 17.96
N CYS A 135 0.64 4.57 18.20
CA CYS A 135 0.11 5.80 17.60
C CYS A 135 0.13 5.72 16.06
N ILE A 136 1.21 5.23 15.46
CA ILE A 136 1.34 5.09 13.99
C ILE A 136 0.28 4.14 13.45
N LEU A 137 0.09 2.98 14.07
CA LEU A 137 -0.83 1.95 13.57
C LEU A 137 -2.30 2.26 13.87
N LEU A 138 -2.59 2.92 15.01
CA LEU A 138 -3.95 3.22 15.45
C LEU A 138 -4.45 4.60 15.04
N GLN A 139 -3.58 5.53 14.66
CA GLN A 139 -3.92 6.88 14.19
C GLN A 139 -4.89 7.61 15.14
N PRO A 140 -4.53 7.82 16.43
CA PRO A 140 -5.45 8.37 17.40
C PRO A 140 -5.68 9.86 17.21
N THR A 141 -6.92 10.30 17.54
CA THR A 141 -7.30 11.69 17.76
C THR A 141 -7.88 11.80 19.15
N VAL A 142 -7.40 12.73 19.95
CA VAL A 142 -7.88 13.01 21.30
C VAL A 142 -8.77 14.24 21.23
N ARG A 143 -10.07 14.07 21.42
CA ARG A 143 -11.03 15.16 21.50
C ARG A 143 -11.16 15.62 22.96
N LEU A 144 -10.87 16.88 23.22
CA LEU A 144 -10.83 17.46 24.54
C LEU A 144 -12.01 18.42 24.74
N THR A 145 -12.76 18.25 25.83
CA THR A 145 -13.87 19.10 26.22
C THR A 145 -13.65 19.65 27.62
N HIS A 146 -14.11 20.89 27.88
CA HIS A 146 -14.02 21.49 29.21
C HIS A 146 -14.93 20.75 30.20
N THR A 147 -14.45 20.64 31.46
CA THR A 147 -15.24 20.19 32.59
C THR A 147 -14.86 21.02 33.85
N ASP A 148 -15.76 21.20 34.78
CA ASP A 148 -15.54 21.89 36.05
C ASP A 148 -14.94 20.98 37.13
N ILE A 149 -14.65 19.72 36.79
CA ILE A 149 -14.13 18.72 37.72
C ILE A 149 -12.77 18.18 37.25
N ASN A 150 -12.09 17.40 38.10
CA ASN A 150 -10.81 16.74 37.87
C ASN A 150 -9.73 17.71 37.37
N THR A 151 -9.19 17.47 36.18
CA THR A 151 -8.13 18.27 35.54
C THR A 151 -8.64 19.48 34.75
N GLY A 152 -9.95 19.70 34.73
CA GLY A 152 -10.59 20.74 33.93
C GLY A 152 -10.83 20.37 32.46
N VAL A 153 -10.47 19.16 32.05
CA VAL A 153 -10.74 18.62 30.73
C VAL A 153 -11.12 17.16 30.81
N GLU A 154 -11.99 16.73 29.90
CA GLU A 154 -12.31 15.35 29.62
C GLU A 154 -11.88 14.99 28.20
N ALA A 155 -11.46 13.74 27.99
CA ALA A 155 -10.98 13.26 26.70
C ALA A 155 -11.86 12.14 26.13
N GLN A 156 -12.19 12.28 24.86
CA GLN A 156 -12.72 11.19 24.05
C GLN A 156 -11.63 10.74 23.07
N TYR A 157 -11.31 9.46 23.08
CA TYR A 157 -10.30 8.88 22.18
C TYR A 157 -10.97 8.30 20.96
N MET A 158 -10.62 8.82 19.78
CA MET A 158 -11.03 8.31 18.49
C MET A 158 -9.82 7.70 17.78
N GLN A 159 -10.06 6.71 16.95
CA GLN A 159 -9.00 6.04 16.21
C GLN A 159 -9.40 5.85 14.75
N SER A 160 -8.42 5.92 13.85
CA SER A 160 -8.55 5.56 12.43
C SER A 160 -7.49 4.52 12.08
N PRO A 161 -7.58 3.29 12.63
CA PRO A 161 -6.54 2.30 12.55
C PRO A 161 -6.25 1.87 11.11
N LEU A 162 -5.00 1.49 10.84
CA LEU A 162 -4.55 1.03 9.53
C LEU A 162 -4.84 -0.48 9.38
N PHE A 163 -6.10 -0.88 9.52
CA PHE A 163 -6.49 -2.30 9.61
C PHE A 163 -6.35 -3.08 8.28
N ASN A 164 -6.27 -2.41 7.13
CA ASN A 164 -5.98 -3.04 5.84
C ASN A 164 -4.49 -3.04 5.48
N LEU A 165 -3.60 -2.59 6.37
CA LEU A 165 -2.17 -2.44 6.10
C LEU A 165 -1.48 -3.77 5.72
N TYR A 166 -2.00 -4.91 6.17
CA TYR A 166 -1.44 -6.23 5.83
C TYR A 166 -1.61 -6.61 4.33
N PHE A 167 -2.46 -5.91 3.57
CA PHE A 167 -2.49 -5.96 2.11
C PHE A 167 -1.38 -5.06 1.54
N THR A 168 -0.13 -5.46 1.72
CA THR A 168 1.04 -4.62 1.39
C THR A 168 1.31 -4.47 -0.11
N ARG A 169 0.55 -5.15 -0.97
CA ARG A 169 0.63 -4.96 -2.43
C ARG A 169 0.09 -3.59 -2.87
N ASP A 170 -0.91 -3.04 -2.16
CA ASP A 170 -1.73 -1.95 -2.70
C ASP A 170 -1.12 -0.56 -2.54
N GLN A 171 -0.24 -0.36 -1.54
CA GLN A 171 0.30 0.96 -1.21
C GLN A 171 1.43 1.41 -2.11
N SER A 172 2.06 0.49 -2.85
CA SER A 172 3.16 0.78 -3.75
C SER A 172 3.25 -0.24 -4.88
N ILE A 173 3.91 0.14 -5.98
CA ILE A 173 4.27 -0.79 -7.04
C ILE A 173 5.78 -0.78 -7.28
N SER A 174 6.30 -1.95 -7.62
CA SER A 174 7.71 -2.14 -8.01
C SER A 174 7.79 -2.21 -9.53
N THR A 175 8.48 -1.26 -10.14
CA THR A 175 8.73 -1.24 -11.58
C THR A 175 10.20 -1.50 -11.86
N PRO A 176 10.62 -1.82 -13.09
CA PRO A 176 12.04 -1.90 -13.45
C PRO A 176 12.83 -0.62 -13.18
N LYS A 177 12.15 0.52 -13.03
CA LYS A 177 12.76 1.82 -12.73
C LYS A 177 12.88 2.11 -11.23
N GLY A 178 12.12 1.43 -10.40
CA GLY A 178 12.09 1.63 -8.93
C GLY A 178 10.71 1.60 -8.32
N GLN A 179 10.61 2.00 -7.07
CA GLN A 179 9.38 1.99 -6.30
C GLN A 179 8.52 3.23 -6.58
N ILE A 180 7.22 3.03 -6.74
CA ILE A 180 6.23 4.10 -6.87
C ILE A 180 5.26 4.01 -5.72
N ILE A 181 5.11 5.10 -4.95
CA ILE A 181 4.10 5.19 -3.90
C ILE A 181 2.74 5.49 -4.54
N CYS A 182 1.77 4.65 -4.25
CA CYS A 182 0.40 4.78 -4.73
C CYS A 182 -0.36 5.93 -4.07
N ASN A 183 -1.51 6.28 -4.64
CA ASN A 183 -2.51 7.17 -4.06
C ASN A 183 -3.84 6.43 -4.03
N MET A 184 -4.17 5.89 -2.86
CA MET A 184 -5.33 5.03 -2.68
C MET A 184 -6.64 5.74 -3.01
N ASN A 185 -7.56 5.04 -3.66
CA ASN A 185 -8.91 5.57 -3.91
C ASN A 185 -9.78 5.57 -2.65
N SER A 186 -9.58 4.61 -1.75
CA SER A 186 -10.27 4.56 -0.46
C SER A 186 -9.66 5.55 0.54
N ALA A 187 -10.46 6.50 1.02
CA ALA A 187 -10.04 7.44 2.07
C ALA A 187 -9.58 6.72 3.35
N GLN A 188 -10.19 5.59 3.67
CA GLN A 188 -9.89 4.74 4.81
C GLN A 188 -8.46 4.16 4.74
N ARG A 189 -7.94 3.91 3.53
CA ARG A 189 -6.59 3.36 3.30
C ARG A 189 -5.55 4.43 2.92
N SER A 190 -5.95 5.68 2.76
CA SER A 190 -5.08 6.75 2.24
C SER A 190 -3.81 6.99 3.06
N LYS A 191 -3.89 6.76 4.39
CA LYS A 191 -2.75 6.95 5.30
C LYS A 191 -1.72 5.81 5.27
N GLU A 192 -2.09 4.65 4.70
CA GLU A 192 -1.20 3.50 4.59
C GLU A 192 0.01 3.82 3.69
N THR A 193 -0.19 4.59 2.62
CA THR A 193 0.86 4.97 1.67
C THR A 193 1.95 5.84 2.29
N ASP A 194 1.60 6.70 3.26
CA ASP A 194 2.57 7.52 4.00
C ASP A 194 3.45 6.63 4.88
N LEU A 195 2.87 5.62 5.52
CA LEU A 195 3.62 4.69 6.35
C LEU A 195 4.54 3.80 5.51
N ILE A 196 4.09 3.30 4.37
CA ILE A 196 4.96 2.51 3.47
C ILE A 196 6.10 3.36 2.91
N ALA A 197 5.85 4.62 2.53
CA ALA A 197 6.91 5.53 2.12
C ALA A 197 7.93 5.75 3.25
N PHE A 198 7.47 5.97 4.48
CA PHE A 198 8.35 6.07 5.65
C PHE A 198 9.17 4.79 5.85
N CYS A 199 8.56 3.61 5.75
CA CYS A 199 9.27 2.34 5.87
C CYS A 199 10.37 2.20 4.80
N TYR A 200 10.07 2.55 3.56
CA TYR A 200 11.08 2.52 2.48
C TYR A 200 12.28 3.42 2.79
N GLU A 201 12.04 4.65 3.24
CA GLU A 201 13.11 5.57 3.66
C GLU A 201 13.98 4.96 4.76
N GLN A 202 13.37 4.29 5.76
CA GLN A 202 14.10 3.68 6.87
C GLN A 202 14.97 2.49 6.45
N ILE A 203 14.61 1.78 5.38
CA ILE A 203 15.40 0.67 4.83
C ILE A 203 16.27 1.06 3.64
N GLY A 204 16.40 2.38 3.37
CA GLY A 204 17.28 2.91 2.33
C GLY A 204 16.74 2.81 0.91
N ILE A 205 15.43 2.62 0.74
CA ILE A 205 14.76 2.65 -0.57
C ILE A 205 14.16 4.05 -0.77
N GLU A 206 14.61 4.77 -1.80
CA GLU A 206 14.03 6.05 -2.18
C GLU A 206 12.98 5.83 -3.28
N PRO A 207 11.69 6.07 -3.02
CA PRO A 207 10.67 5.97 -4.06
C PRO A 207 10.91 6.99 -5.17
N MET A 208 10.93 6.52 -6.42
CA MET A 208 11.18 7.39 -7.57
C MET A 208 9.99 8.30 -7.94
N LEU A 209 8.79 7.91 -7.53
CA LEU A 209 7.57 8.65 -7.83
C LEU A 209 6.54 8.45 -6.71
N ARG A 210 5.74 9.46 -6.46
CA ARG A 210 4.52 9.38 -5.67
C ARG A 210 3.35 9.92 -6.49
N ILE A 211 2.30 9.13 -6.65
CA ILE A 211 1.06 9.56 -7.32
C ILE A 211 0.35 10.58 -6.46
N LYS A 212 -0.15 11.67 -7.07
CA LYS A 212 -0.70 12.84 -6.35
C LYS A 212 -1.98 13.36 -7.00
N GLY A 213 -2.62 14.29 -6.29
CA GLY A 213 -3.78 15.02 -6.77
C GLY A 213 -4.95 14.11 -7.12
N GLU A 214 -5.49 14.26 -8.31
CA GLU A 214 -6.61 13.45 -8.81
C GLU A 214 -6.19 12.05 -9.31
N GLY A 215 -4.87 11.80 -9.45
CA GLY A 215 -4.36 10.48 -9.81
C GLY A 215 -4.68 9.46 -8.72
N ARG A 216 -5.19 8.30 -9.12
CA ARG A 216 -5.41 7.13 -8.25
C ARG A 216 -4.66 5.94 -8.80
N LEU A 217 -4.01 5.23 -7.89
CA LEU A 217 -3.27 4.00 -8.15
C LEU A 217 -3.34 3.11 -6.92
N GLU A 218 -3.67 1.85 -7.12
CA GLU A 218 -3.53 0.78 -6.13
C GLU A 218 -2.76 -0.38 -6.76
N GLY A 219 -1.83 -0.99 -6.02
CA GLY A 219 -0.85 -1.93 -6.57
C GLY A 219 -1.44 -3.23 -7.09
N GLY A 220 -2.63 -3.63 -6.63
CA GLY A 220 -3.37 -4.77 -7.20
C GLY A 220 -3.79 -4.58 -8.66
N ASP A 221 -3.71 -3.35 -9.18
CA ASP A 221 -3.96 -3.06 -10.60
C ASP A 221 -2.69 -3.14 -11.48
N TYR A 222 -1.50 -3.33 -10.92
CA TYR A 222 -0.26 -3.37 -11.69
C TYR A 222 0.33 -4.79 -11.74
N ILE A 223 0.59 -5.29 -12.95
CA ILE A 223 1.17 -6.61 -13.21
C ILE A 223 2.28 -6.45 -14.28
N PRO A 224 3.56 -6.50 -13.90
CA PRO A 224 4.67 -6.50 -14.85
C PRO A 224 4.74 -7.86 -15.58
N ALA A 225 5.06 -7.84 -16.86
CA ALA A 225 5.02 -9.02 -17.72
C ALA A 225 6.17 -9.04 -18.75
N GLY A 226 7.40 -8.89 -18.30
CA GLY A 226 8.60 -8.94 -19.11
C GLY A 226 8.74 -7.71 -20.02
N THR A 227 8.36 -7.80 -21.27
CA THR A 227 8.45 -6.68 -22.23
C THR A 227 7.33 -5.66 -22.11
N ARG A 228 6.34 -5.92 -21.28
CA ARG A 228 5.15 -5.09 -21.11
C ARG A 228 4.70 -5.07 -19.65
N ALA A 229 3.87 -4.09 -19.31
CA ALA A 229 3.12 -4.09 -18.07
C ALA A 229 1.62 -3.99 -18.34
N PHE A 230 0.82 -4.72 -17.57
CA PHE A 230 -0.62 -4.53 -17.49
C PHE A 230 -0.94 -3.59 -16.35
N ILE A 231 -1.90 -2.71 -16.57
CA ILE A 231 -2.39 -1.82 -15.50
C ILE A 231 -3.90 -1.67 -15.61
N GLY A 232 -4.61 -2.01 -14.53
CA GLY A 232 -6.05 -1.83 -14.43
C GLY A 232 -6.42 -0.35 -14.45
N CYS A 233 -7.52 -0.04 -15.11
CA CYS A 233 -8.17 1.27 -15.07
C CYS A 233 -9.65 1.04 -14.81
N GLY A 234 -10.08 1.26 -13.55
CA GLY A 234 -11.41 0.90 -13.12
C GLY A 234 -11.79 1.55 -11.80
N MET A 235 -12.19 0.73 -10.83
CA MET A 235 -12.69 1.19 -9.55
C MET A 235 -11.63 1.89 -8.68
N ARG A 236 -10.39 1.42 -8.72
CA ARG A 236 -9.33 1.83 -7.79
C ARG A 236 -8.24 2.66 -8.44
N THR A 237 -7.90 2.36 -9.67
CA THR A 237 -6.89 3.08 -10.44
C THR A 237 -7.56 3.84 -11.59
N ASN A 238 -7.12 5.05 -11.86
CA ASN A 238 -7.64 5.89 -12.92
C ASN A 238 -6.56 6.29 -13.94
N MET A 239 -7.02 6.78 -15.11
CA MET A 239 -6.12 7.23 -16.18
C MET A 239 -5.18 8.35 -15.76
N GLU A 240 -5.56 9.19 -14.79
CA GLU A 240 -4.67 10.25 -14.31
C GLU A 240 -3.49 9.69 -13.55
N GLY A 241 -3.68 8.70 -12.68
CA GLY A 241 -2.59 7.98 -12.02
C GLY A 241 -1.67 7.29 -13.02
N ILE A 242 -2.23 6.62 -14.05
CA ILE A 242 -1.47 5.96 -15.12
C ILE A 242 -0.64 6.97 -15.92
N ARG A 243 -1.22 8.13 -16.26
CA ARG A 243 -0.50 9.19 -16.98
C ARG A 243 0.68 9.74 -16.19
N GLN A 244 0.55 9.91 -14.88
CA GLN A 244 1.66 10.38 -14.03
C GLN A 244 2.85 9.41 -14.11
N ILE A 245 2.62 8.09 -14.14
CA ILE A 245 3.68 7.09 -14.29
C ILE A 245 4.33 7.19 -15.69
N MET A 246 3.51 7.32 -16.75
CA MET A 246 4.01 7.50 -18.12
C MET A 246 4.86 8.76 -18.26
N GLN A 247 4.36 9.91 -17.77
CA GLN A 247 5.04 11.19 -17.85
C GLN A 247 6.36 11.24 -17.06
N ALA A 248 6.43 10.50 -15.96
CA ALA A 248 7.64 10.36 -15.16
C ALA A 248 8.65 9.34 -15.75
N ASP A 249 8.34 8.68 -16.87
CA ASP A 249 9.11 7.55 -17.43
C ASP A 249 9.34 6.43 -16.38
N ALA A 250 8.34 6.18 -15.54
CA ALA A 250 8.51 5.35 -14.37
C ALA A 250 8.05 3.89 -14.54
N PHE A 251 7.45 3.50 -15.66
CA PHE A 251 7.06 2.11 -15.91
C PHE A 251 8.24 1.18 -16.20
N GLY A 252 9.24 1.65 -16.95
CA GLY A 252 10.37 0.81 -17.36
C GLY A 252 10.05 -0.23 -18.45
N HIS A 253 8.82 -0.24 -19.00
CA HIS A 253 8.38 -1.11 -20.08
C HIS A 253 8.04 -0.26 -21.31
N ASP A 254 8.28 -0.77 -22.52
CA ASP A 254 7.99 -0.04 -23.74
C ASP A 254 6.54 -0.22 -24.22
N THR A 255 5.82 -1.17 -23.65
CA THR A 255 4.39 -1.41 -23.91
C THR A 255 3.61 -1.41 -22.61
N ILE A 256 2.60 -0.55 -22.51
CA ILE A 256 1.67 -0.50 -21.38
C ILE A 256 0.29 -0.92 -21.89
N VAL A 257 -0.25 -1.96 -21.27
CA VAL A 257 -1.58 -2.49 -21.56
C VAL A 257 -2.54 -1.98 -20.50
N VAL A 258 -3.31 -0.95 -20.82
CA VAL A 258 -4.30 -0.37 -19.90
C VAL A 258 -5.58 -1.21 -20.00
N VAL A 259 -5.86 -1.97 -18.96
CA VAL A 259 -7.03 -2.87 -18.87
C VAL A 259 -8.21 -2.11 -18.32
N LYS A 260 -9.23 -1.83 -19.16
CA LYS A 260 -10.37 -0.99 -18.81
C LYS A 260 -11.52 -1.83 -18.26
N ASP A 261 -11.68 -1.81 -16.94
CA ASP A 261 -12.82 -2.44 -16.26
C ASP A 261 -13.95 -1.44 -16.04
N ARG A 262 -15.11 -1.75 -16.60
CA ARG A 262 -16.34 -0.93 -16.48
C ARG A 262 -17.29 -1.46 -15.41
N LYS A 263 -17.05 -2.68 -14.92
CA LYS A 263 -17.85 -3.31 -13.87
C LYS A 263 -17.32 -2.94 -12.49
N TRP A 264 -17.55 -1.79 -12.01
CA TRP A 264 -17.08 -1.36 -10.68
C TRP A 264 -17.69 -2.19 -9.55
N TRP A 265 -17.09 -3.35 -9.33
CA TRP A 265 -17.56 -4.33 -8.36
C TRP A 265 -16.49 -4.62 -7.30
N GLN A 266 -16.86 -4.50 -6.02
CA GLN A 266 -15.94 -4.62 -4.89
C GLN A 266 -15.19 -5.97 -4.87
N MET A 267 -15.85 -7.08 -5.25
CA MET A 267 -15.23 -8.41 -5.27
C MET A 267 -14.19 -8.58 -6.39
N GLN A 268 -14.17 -7.69 -7.37
CA GLN A 268 -13.22 -7.64 -8.47
C GLN A 268 -12.68 -6.22 -8.64
N MET A 269 -12.28 -5.62 -7.53
CA MET A 269 -11.90 -4.20 -7.47
C MET A 269 -10.56 -3.86 -8.12
N HIS A 270 -9.65 -4.84 -8.20
CA HIS A 270 -8.34 -4.73 -8.83
C HIS A 270 -8.18 -5.74 -9.95
N LEU A 271 -7.22 -5.50 -10.84
CA LEU A 271 -6.87 -6.41 -11.92
C LEU A 271 -6.48 -7.79 -11.40
N ASP A 272 -5.66 -7.87 -10.35
CA ASP A 272 -5.17 -9.12 -9.77
C ASP A 272 -6.26 -9.96 -9.08
N THR A 273 -7.45 -9.42 -8.86
CA THR A 273 -8.59 -10.19 -8.33
C THR A 273 -9.31 -11.03 -9.39
N TYR A 274 -9.05 -10.79 -10.68
CA TYR A 274 -9.67 -11.55 -11.75
C TYR A 274 -8.71 -11.98 -12.88
N PHE A 275 -7.49 -11.43 -12.92
CA PHE A 275 -6.45 -11.76 -13.89
C PHE A 275 -5.09 -11.80 -13.21
N ASN A 276 -4.31 -12.87 -13.45
CA ASN A 276 -2.93 -12.99 -12.98
C ASN A 276 -2.06 -13.66 -14.03
N ILE A 277 -0.77 -13.33 -14.04
CA ILE A 277 0.25 -13.92 -14.90
C ILE A 277 1.12 -14.84 -14.06
N ILE A 278 1.23 -16.10 -14.46
CA ILE A 278 2.00 -17.14 -13.76
C ILE A 278 3.37 -17.33 -14.42
N ASP A 279 3.41 -17.24 -15.75
CA ASP A 279 4.64 -17.35 -16.56
C ASP A 279 4.47 -16.49 -17.83
N LYS A 280 5.52 -16.40 -18.63
CA LYS A 280 5.60 -15.57 -19.86
C LYS A 280 4.42 -15.75 -20.83
N ASP A 281 3.80 -16.91 -20.84
CA ASP A 281 2.69 -17.30 -21.74
C ASP A 281 1.52 -18.00 -21.00
N LEU A 282 1.57 -18.03 -19.65
CA LEU A 282 0.54 -18.65 -18.82
C LEU A 282 -0.13 -17.61 -17.92
N CYS A 283 -1.44 -17.51 -18.01
CA CYS A 283 -2.21 -16.61 -17.15
C CYS A 283 -3.48 -17.29 -16.60
N THR A 284 -4.06 -16.70 -15.59
CA THR A 284 -5.39 -17.05 -15.09
C THR A 284 -6.34 -15.89 -15.32
N LEU A 285 -7.58 -16.21 -15.66
CA LEU A 285 -8.65 -15.25 -15.81
C LEU A 285 -9.95 -15.85 -15.27
N VAL A 286 -10.70 -15.08 -14.50
CA VAL A 286 -12.00 -15.51 -13.98
C VAL A 286 -12.95 -15.85 -15.14
N GLU A 287 -13.63 -16.98 -15.05
CA GLU A 287 -14.48 -17.53 -16.12
C GLU A 287 -15.54 -16.53 -16.62
N SER A 288 -16.16 -15.77 -15.73
CA SER A 288 -17.17 -14.77 -16.12
C SER A 288 -16.59 -13.67 -17.02
N ARG A 289 -15.31 -13.31 -16.85
CA ARG A 289 -14.60 -12.36 -17.71
C ARG A 289 -14.19 -12.99 -19.04
N TYR A 290 -13.81 -14.28 -19.00
CA TYR A 290 -13.44 -15.04 -20.20
C TYR A 290 -14.64 -15.29 -21.15
N LEU A 291 -15.82 -15.56 -20.58
CA LEU A 291 -17.04 -15.85 -21.35
C LEU A 291 -17.83 -14.61 -21.74
N ALA A 292 -17.50 -13.44 -21.20
CA ALA A 292 -18.23 -12.20 -21.44
C ALA A 292 -18.20 -11.81 -22.94
N LYS A 293 -19.34 -11.29 -23.39
CA LYS A 293 -19.51 -10.80 -24.77
C LYS A 293 -19.50 -9.28 -24.77
N GLU A 294 -19.21 -8.72 -25.93
CA GLU A 294 -19.24 -7.26 -26.14
C GLU A 294 -20.58 -6.66 -25.66
N GLY A 295 -20.47 -5.62 -24.82
CA GLY A 295 -21.61 -4.94 -24.20
C GLY A 295 -22.05 -5.49 -22.85
N GLU A 296 -21.56 -6.66 -22.41
CA GLU A 296 -21.83 -7.17 -21.07
C GLU A 296 -20.96 -6.45 -20.02
N PRO A 297 -21.41 -6.35 -18.75
CA PRO A 297 -20.63 -5.68 -17.69
C PRO A 297 -19.26 -6.29 -17.44
N GLU A 298 -19.13 -7.60 -17.62
CA GLU A 298 -17.89 -8.36 -17.47
C GLU A 298 -16.92 -8.22 -18.64
N TRP A 299 -17.38 -7.64 -19.76
CA TRP A 299 -16.55 -7.40 -20.94
C TRP A 299 -15.46 -6.38 -20.67
N VAL A 300 -14.22 -6.80 -20.83
CA VAL A 300 -13.03 -5.97 -20.59
C VAL A 300 -12.36 -5.64 -21.92
N THR A 301 -11.95 -4.40 -22.08
CA THR A 301 -11.17 -3.92 -23.22
C THR A 301 -9.82 -3.40 -22.77
N VAL A 302 -8.87 -3.34 -23.70
CA VAL A 302 -7.54 -2.78 -23.45
C VAL A 302 -7.23 -1.65 -24.44
N ASP A 303 -6.48 -0.68 -23.92
CA ASP A 303 -5.78 0.32 -24.72
C ASP A 303 -4.29 0.04 -24.65
N LEU A 304 -3.60 0.09 -25.79
CA LEU A 304 -2.15 -0.09 -25.84
C LEU A 304 -1.45 1.25 -25.99
N TYR A 305 -0.56 1.51 -25.07
CA TYR A 305 0.37 2.61 -25.15
C TYR A 305 1.76 2.05 -25.41
N THR A 306 2.42 2.51 -26.46
CA THR A 306 3.77 2.06 -26.82
C THR A 306 4.69 3.23 -27.01
N ARG A 307 5.98 2.98 -26.85
CA ARG A 307 7.06 3.89 -27.20
C ARG A 307 8.17 3.13 -27.92
N GLU A 308 8.99 3.84 -28.69
CA GLU A 308 10.21 3.27 -29.24
C GLU A 308 11.26 3.09 -28.11
N PRO A 309 12.10 2.06 -28.20
CA PRO A 309 13.14 1.82 -27.21
C PRO A 309 14.03 3.05 -27.00
N GLY A 310 14.13 3.51 -25.74
CA GLY A 310 14.91 4.70 -25.39
C GLY A 310 14.15 6.03 -25.42
N GLU A 311 12.97 6.06 -26.01
CA GLU A 311 12.07 7.22 -25.93
C GLU A 311 11.34 7.26 -24.59
N LYS A 312 10.91 8.46 -24.17
CA LYS A 312 10.19 8.65 -22.92
C LYS A 312 8.67 8.71 -23.10
N GLU A 313 8.24 9.19 -24.24
CA GLU A 313 6.82 9.45 -24.50
C GLU A 313 6.10 8.21 -25.03
N TYR A 314 4.98 7.89 -24.41
CA TYR A 314 4.09 6.84 -24.86
C TYR A 314 3.01 7.39 -25.78
N SER A 315 2.73 6.67 -26.85
CA SER A 315 1.65 6.95 -27.79
C SER A 315 0.57 5.87 -27.70
N LEU A 316 -0.70 6.28 -27.72
CA LEU A 316 -1.82 5.35 -27.87
C LEU A 316 -1.81 4.74 -29.27
N THR A 317 -1.45 3.48 -29.39
CA THR A 317 -1.32 2.78 -30.69
C THR A 317 -2.51 1.92 -31.04
N GLN A 318 -3.22 1.41 -30.05
CA GLN A 318 -4.45 0.64 -30.25
C GLN A 318 -5.43 0.95 -29.12
N LYS A 319 -6.72 0.96 -29.43
CA LYS A 319 -7.77 1.37 -28.50
C LYS A 319 -8.95 0.41 -28.53
N ASP A 320 -9.55 0.17 -27.35
CA ASP A 320 -10.78 -0.62 -27.17
C ASP A 320 -10.71 -2.04 -27.75
N ILE A 321 -9.55 -2.69 -27.69
CA ILE A 321 -9.40 -4.08 -28.13
C ILE A 321 -10.00 -5.01 -27.05
N SER A 322 -10.64 -6.10 -27.48
CA SER A 322 -11.04 -7.17 -26.58
C SER A 322 -9.84 -7.69 -25.78
N PHE A 323 -9.95 -7.73 -24.46
CA PHE A 323 -8.86 -8.23 -23.60
C PHE A 323 -8.53 -9.69 -23.90
N ILE A 324 -9.54 -10.53 -24.11
CA ILE A 324 -9.37 -11.95 -24.48
C ILE A 324 -8.65 -12.11 -25.81
N ASP A 325 -9.05 -11.35 -26.82
CA ASP A 325 -8.40 -11.43 -28.13
C ASP A 325 -6.97 -10.92 -28.06
N PHE A 326 -6.71 -9.87 -27.27
CA PHE A 326 -5.35 -9.42 -26.99
C PHE A 326 -4.50 -10.52 -26.38
N LEU A 327 -4.99 -11.19 -25.32
CA LEU A 327 -4.25 -12.26 -24.64
C LEU A 327 -3.94 -13.42 -25.60
N ARG A 328 -4.94 -13.89 -26.37
CA ARG A 328 -4.78 -14.95 -27.38
C ARG A 328 -3.76 -14.60 -28.46
N HIS A 329 -3.83 -13.37 -29.01
CA HIS A 329 -2.88 -12.92 -30.04
C HIS A 329 -1.45 -12.77 -29.50
N ARG A 330 -1.27 -12.61 -28.19
CA ARG A 330 0.03 -12.55 -27.53
C ARG A 330 0.54 -13.90 -27.04
N GLY A 331 -0.19 -14.98 -27.30
CA GLY A 331 0.21 -16.36 -27.02
C GLY A 331 -0.03 -16.80 -25.58
N PHE A 332 -0.83 -16.07 -24.80
CA PHE A 332 -1.25 -16.52 -23.47
C PHE A 332 -2.23 -17.69 -23.57
N THR A 333 -2.00 -18.69 -22.69
CA THR A 333 -2.82 -19.89 -22.50
C THR A 333 -3.33 -19.97 -21.07
#